data_20a41fdeb858b60ee9c9e7ec7ba1f5a2
#
_entry.id   20a41fdeb858b60ee9c9e7ec7ba1f5a2
#
_cell.length_a   1.000
_cell.length_b   1.000
_cell.length_c   1.000
_cell.angle_alpha   90.00
_cell.angle_beta   90.00
_cell.angle_gamma   90.00
#
_symmetry.space_group_name_H-M   'P 1'
#
loop_
_entity.id
_entity.type
_entity.pdbx_description
1 polymer ?
#
loop_
_entity_poly.entity_id
_entity_poly.type
_entity_poly.pdbx_seq_one_letter_code
_entity_poly.pdbx_strand_id
1 'polypeptide(L)'
;RERDDILLVNIDDAAIEEIGAWPWSRDVIADILIRLREAGGTHAVFDIEYLSPGQTGVNRDYVRSQFPQDYREVQEEILSYIDEFATAVHDGSIPKDYVPEISEEMISYINSRLGGLSDEITGNIFRDNDAYFADAIAFFAHTYLTINTERINENEDAVKAEQWVRDNLLFSNVVDPHRLIDAENEKTRKDSQFEKGISPAILSLIQRVAGAGFPNVYIDEDGVRRRIPLLVEHEGAYVAQLVFAPILHILDPERMVRKDYRLILENALDPADPASGVRRDLVIPLDEDGRLLINWLKKKFSVKDNPEEGSFKSISVFALYACDDIEEK
;
A
#
# COMPACT_ATOMS: atom_id res chain seq x y z
N ARG A 1 10.16 -27.29 -8.26
CA ARG A 1 11.03 -26.38 -9.03
C ARG A 1 10.87 -25.00 -8.40
N GLU A 2 11.97 -24.33 -8.12
CA GLU A 2 12.01 -22.94 -7.67
C GLU A 2 11.40 -22.05 -8.75
N ARG A 3 10.70 -21.00 -8.34
CA ARG A 3 10.10 -20.05 -9.27
C ARG A 3 11.00 -18.84 -9.40
N ASP A 4 11.35 -18.51 -10.63
CA ASP A 4 12.21 -17.36 -10.96
C ASP A 4 11.43 -16.05 -11.05
N ASP A 5 10.10 -16.12 -10.93
CA ASP A 5 9.16 -15.01 -11.04
C ASP A 5 8.73 -14.41 -9.69
N ILE A 6 9.33 -14.87 -8.58
CA ILE A 6 9.12 -14.31 -7.24
C ILE A 6 10.38 -13.56 -6.82
N LEU A 7 10.21 -12.28 -6.52
CA LEU A 7 11.25 -11.40 -5.99
C LEU A 7 10.89 -10.97 -4.56
N LEU A 8 11.85 -11.14 -3.64
CA LEU A 8 11.74 -10.63 -2.28
C LEU A 8 12.41 -9.26 -2.22
N VAL A 9 11.64 -8.25 -1.85
CA VAL A 9 12.11 -6.89 -1.63
C VAL A 9 12.26 -6.68 -0.13
N ASN A 10 13.49 -6.63 0.35
CA ASN A 10 13.79 -6.62 1.77
C ASN A 10 14.00 -5.19 2.29
N ILE A 11 13.36 -4.87 3.40
CA ILE A 11 13.72 -3.73 4.25
C ILE A 11 14.85 -4.20 5.16
N ASP A 12 16.07 -4.03 4.70
CA ASP A 12 17.29 -4.50 5.37
C ASP A 12 18.08 -3.36 6.00
N ASP A 13 19.18 -3.70 6.70
CA ASP A 13 20.00 -2.72 7.38
C ASP A 13 20.57 -1.66 6.44
N ALA A 14 20.93 -2.05 5.20
CA ALA A 14 21.42 -1.11 4.19
C ALA A 14 20.34 -0.10 3.79
N ALA A 15 19.11 -0.54 3.63
CA ALA A 15 18.00 0.35 3.33
C ALA A 15 17.68 1.31 4.50
N ILE A 16 17.78 0.82 5.75
CA ILE A 16 17.58 1.65 6.93
C ILE A 16 18.70 2.69 7.09
N GLU A 17 19.94 2.33 6.77
CA GLU A 17 21.09 3.24 6.83
C GLU A 17 20.99 4.35 5.78
N GLU A 18 20.59 4.04 4.56
CA GLU A 18 20.59 4.95 3.43
C GLU A 18 19.29 5.79 3.29
N ILE A 19 18.13 5.21 3.59
CA ILE A 19 16.84 5.90 3.49
C ILE A 19 16.49 6.60 4.81
N GLY A 20 16.90 6.02 5.95
CA GLY A 20 16.62 6.51 7.28
C GLY A 20 15.86 5.51 8.15
N ALA A 21 15.61 5.90 9.41
CA ALA A 21 15.00 5.02 10.39
C ALA A 21 13.60 4.53 9.97
N TRP A 22 13.36 3.23 10.12
CA TRP A 22 12.04 2.62 9.95
C TRP A 22 11.14 2.91 11.18
N PRO A 23 9.81 3.12 11.02
CA PRO A 23 9.05 3.07 9.76
C PRO A 23 9.17 4.34 8.91
N TRP A 24 9.30 4.14 7.59
CA TRP A 24 9.37 5.27 6.66
C TRP A 24 8.02 5.92 6.41
N SER A 25 8.06 7.17 5.98
CA SER A 25 6.90 7.87 5.47
C SER A 25 6.32 7.17 4.23
N ARG A 26 5.00 7.23 4.05
CA ARG A 26 4.29 6.49 3.00
C ARG A 26 4.62 6.94 1.58
N ASP A 27 5.14 8.14 1.41
CA ASP A 27 5.66 8.61 0.12
C ASP A 27 6.87 7.80 -0.35
N VAL A 28 7.77 7.42 0.57
CA VAL A 28 8.90 6.54 0.26
C VAL A 28 8.40 5.18 -0.24
N ILE A 29 7.41 4.61 0.44
CA ILE A 29 6.81 3.32 0.04
C ILE A 29 6.07 3.44 -1.31
N ALA A 30 5.40 4.57 -1.54
CA ALA A 30 4.75 4.86 -2.81
C ALA A 30 5.73 4.92 -3.98
N ASP A 31 6.85 5.66 -3.82
CA ASP A 31 7.91 5.76 -4.82
C ASP A 31 8.52 4.39 -5.14
N ILE A 32 8.79 3.58 -4.12
CA ILE A 32 9.28 2.21 -4.30
C ILE A 32 8.28 1.35 -5.10
N LEU A 33 6.98 1.46 -4.79
CA LEU A 33 5.95 0.70 -5.48
C LEU A 33 5.82 1.14 -6.95
N ILE A 34 5.89 2.44 -7.23
CA ILE A 34 5.89 2.98 -8.59
C ILE A 34 7.07 2.42 -9.39
N ARG A 35 8.29 2.50 -8.83
CA ARG A 35 9.50 1.96 -9.47
C ARG A 35 9.45 0.45 -9.68
N LEU A 36 8.87 -0.29 -8.74
CA LEU A 36 8.64 -1.71 -8.90
C LEU A 36 7.72 -2.02 -10.10
N ARG A 37 6.70 -1.17 -10.33
CA ARG A 37 5.82 -1.28 -11.50
C ARG A 37 6.57 -0.99 -12.79
N GLU A 38 7.37 0.05 -12.83
CA GLU A 38 8.22 0.43 -13.96
C GLU A 38 9.25 -0.65 -14.29
N ALA A 39 9.80 -1.33 -13.27
CA ALA A 39 10.67 -2.48 -13.43
C ALA A 39 9.96 -3.77 -13.89
N GLY A 40 8.65 -3.71 -14.19
CA GLY A 40 7.89 -4.85 -14.71
C GLY A 40 7.20 -5.71 -13.63
N GLY A 41 7.17 -5.27 -12.37
CA GLY A 41 6.40 -5.93 -11.32
C GLY A 41 4.91 -5.98 -11.66
N THR A 42 4.30 -7.13 -11.48
CA THR A 42 2.88 -7.34 -11.81
C THR A 42 1.98 -7.52 -10.58
N HIS A 43 2.51 -8.09 -9.52
CA HIS A 43 1.80 -8.31 -8.25
C HIS A 43 2.72 -7.91 -7.09
N ALA A 44 2.21 -7.13 -6.14
CA ALA A 44 2.93 -6.72 -4.94
C ALA A 44 2.16 -7.16 -3.69
N VAL A 45 2.84 -7.86 -2.79
CA VAL A 45 2.28 -8.32 -1.52
C VAL A 45 3.04 -7.63 -0.40
N PHE A 46 2.34 -6.89 0.43
CA PHE A 46 2.93 -6.17 1.56
C PHE A 46 2.68 -6.95 2.87
N ASP A 47 3.75 -7.38 3.51
CA ASP A 47 3.71 -7.92 4.88
C ASP A 47 3.96 -6.78 5.89
N ILE A 48 3.16 -5.72 5.74
CA ILE A 48 3.22 -4.49 6.54
C ILE A 48 1.79 -4.05 6.84
N GLU A 49 1.55 -3.67 8.09
CA GLU A 49 0.24 -3.18 8.54
C GLU A 49 0.14 -1.65 8.44
N TYR A 50 -0.96 -1.16 7.87
CA TYR A 50 -1.26 0.26 7.72
C TYR A 50 -2.56 0.63 8.45
N LEU A 51 -2.59 0.40 9.77
CA LEU A 51 -3.79 0.48 10.62
C LEU A 51 -4.16 1.89 11.09
N SER A 52 -3.28 2.86 10.89
CA SER A 52 -3.49 4.26 11.27
C SER A 52 -3.07 5.20 10.16
N PRO A 53 -3.62 6.43 10.09
CA PRO A 53 -3.17 7.45 9.15
C PRO A 53 -1.65 7.70 9.26
N GLY A 54 -1.02 7.92 8.12
CA GLY A 54 0.37 8.30 8.03
C GLY A 54 0.60 9.77 8.43
N GLN A 55 1.85 10.16 8.54
CA GLN A 55 2.21 11.55 8.75
C GLN A 55 2.08 12.33 7.44
N THR A 56 1.57 13.56 7.53
CA THR A 56 1.62 14.51 6.44
C THR A 56 3.07 14.78 6.05
N GLY A 57 3.38 14.67 4.78
CA GLY A 57 4.71 14.88 4.26
C GLY A 57 4.92 16.29 3.71
N VAL A 58 6.16 16.57 3.29
CA VAL A 58 6.51 17.75 2.53
C VAL A 58 6.59 17.37 1.05
N ASN A 59 5.89 18.11 0.21
CA ASN A 59 5.99 17.96 -1.24
C ASN A 59 7.35 18.49 -1.72
N ARG A 60 8.34 17.55 -1.79
CA ARG A 60 9.72 17.89 -2.14
C ARG A 60 9.85 18.47 -3.54
N ASP A 61 9.02 18.01 -4.47
CA ASP A 61 9.05 18.45 -5.86
C ASP A 61 8.55 19.90 -5.96
N TYR A 62 7.47 20.22 -5.26
CA TYR A 62 6.99 21.59 -5.15
C TYR A 62 8.06 22.50 -4.53
N VAL A 63 8.64 22.11 -3.40
CA VAL A 63 9.66 22.92 -2.71
C VAL A 63 10.92 23.13 -3.55
N ARG A 64 11.33 22.15 -4.35
CA ARG A 64 12.56 22.25 -5.17
C ARG A 64 12.36 22.97 -6.49
N SER A 65 11.21 22.84 -7.13
CA SER A 65 10.98 23.32 -8.49
C SER A 65 10.02 24.50 -8.54
N GLN A 66 8.80 24.35 -8.03
CA GLN A 66 7.72 25.31 -8.22
C GLN A 66 7.81 26.48 -7.23
N PHE A 67 7.98 26.23 -5.94
CA PHE A 67 8.07 27.29 -4.93
C PHE A 67 9.11 28.38 -5.23
N PRO A 68 10.35 28.08 -5.68
CA PRO A 68 11.30 29.14 -6.03
C PRO A 68 10.88 29.97 -7.25
N GLN A 69 10.02 29.43 -8.12
CA GLN A 69 9.48 30.15 -9.27
C GLN A 69 8.36 31.09 -8.85
N ASP A 70 7.36 30.53 -8.12
CA ASP A 70 6.21 31.30 -7.61
C ASP A 70 6.67 32.46 -6.73
N TYR A 71 7.65 32.21 -5.86
CA TYR A 71 8.24 33.26 -5.01
C TYR A 71 8.91 34.38 -5.85
N ARG A 72 9.71 34.01 -6.86
CA ARG A 72 10.38 35.03 -7.73
C ARG A 72 9.39 35.82 -8.54
N GLU A 73 8.37 35.18 -9.08
CA GLU A 73 7.33 35.84 -9.87
C GLU A 73 6.62 36.93 -9.05
N VAL A 74 6.18 36.57 -7.83
CA VAL A 74 5.53 37.55 -6.93
C VAL A 74 6.51 38.64 -6.50
N GLN A 75 7.77 38.27 -6.24
CA GLN A 75 8.80 39.25 -5.89
C GLN A 75 9.05 40.25 -7.02
N GLU A 76 9.20 39.80 -8.27
CA GLU A 76 9.42 40.66 -9.44
C GLU A 76 8.22 41.58 -9.70
N GLU A 77 7.00 41.04 -9.57
CA GLU A 77 5.76 41.80 -9.69
C GLU A 77 5.68 42.94 -8.65
N ILE A 78 5.96 42.62 -7.38
CA ILE A 78 5.96 43.63 -6.31
C ILE A 78 7.04 44.70 -6.55
N LEU A 79 8.25 44.29 -6.93
CA LEU A 79 9.35 45.22 -7.18
C LEU A 79 9.05 46.14 -8.38
N SER A 80 8.46 45.59 -9.47
CA SER A 80 8.03 46.40 -10.63
C SER A 80 6.99 47.42 -10.24
N TYR A 81 6.01 47.03 -9.42
CA TYR A 81 4.95 47.91 -8.97
C TYR A 81 5.46 49.03 -8.06
N ILE A 82 6.44 48.75 -7.20
CA ILE A 82 7.13 49.74 -6.37
C ILE A 82 7.93 50.72 -7.24
N ASP A 83 8.66 50.23 -8.25
CA ASP A 83 9.47 51.04 -9.15
C ASP A 83 8.61 51.98 -10.02
N GLU A 84 7.49 51.42 -10.55
CA GLU A 84 6.50 52.23 -11.29
C GLU A 84 5.92 53.35 -10.42
N PHE A 85 5.54 53.04 -9.19
CA PHE A 85 5.05 54.04 -8.23
C PHE A 85 6.11 55.10 -7.92
N ALA A 86 7.34 54.66 -7.60
CA ALA A 86 8.44 55.57 -7.30
C ALA A 86 8.76 56.50 -8.48
N THR A 87 8.74 55.96 -9.70
CA THR A 87 8.94 56.71 -10.94
C THR A 87 7.83 57.77 -11.14
N ALA A 88 6.57 57.37 -10.99
CA ALA A 88 5.41 58.25 -11.15
C ALA A 88 5.35 59.39 -10.10
N VAL A 89 5.85 59.14 -8.88
CA VAL A 89 6.02 60.16 -7.86
C VAL A 89 7.17 61.09 -8.22
N HIS A 90 8.29 60.58 -8.74
CA HIS A 90 9.48 61.34 -9.08
C HIS A 90 9.24 62.27 -10.28
N ASP A 91 8.58 61.76 -11.32
CA ASP A 91 8.30 62.54 -12.55
C ASP A 91 7.07 63.50 -12.44
N GLY A 92 6.34 63.40 -11.31
CA GLY A 92 5.17 64.21 -11.01
C GLY A 92 3.90 63.78 -11.69
N SER A 93 3.87 62.53 -12.24
CA SER A 93 2.66 61.93 -12.81
C SER A 93 1.61 61.68 -11.73
N ILE A 94 2.05 61.48 -10.48
CA ILE A 94 1.18 61.43 -9.31
C ILE A 94 1.29 62.76 -8.57
N PRO A 95 0.19 63.60 -8.50
CA PRO A 95 0.17 64.80 -7.71
C PRO A 95 0.41 64.48 -6.21
N LYS A 96 1.14 65.40 -5.52
CA LYS A 96 1.54 65.18 -4.12
C LYS A 96 0.38 64.87 -3.17
N ASP A 97 -0.78 65.46 -3.42
CA ASP A 97 -1.97 65.31 -2.59
C ASP A 97 -2.59 63.88 -2.69
N TYR A 98 -2.29 63.12 -3.77
CA TYR A 98 -2.77 61.76 -4.00
C TYR A 98 -1.77 60.67 -3.59
N VAL A 99 -0.51 61.06 -3.30
CA VAL A 99 0.53 60.06 -2.90
C VAL A 99 0.11 59.22 -1.67
N PRO A 100 -0.51 59.78 -0.61
CA PRO A 100 -0.95 58.99 0.50
C PRO A 100 -2.01 57.91 0.13
N GLU A 101 -3.04 58.28 -0.65
CA GLU A 101 -4.11 57.42 -1.10
C GLU A 101 -3.57 56.27 -1.94
N ILE A 102 -2.75 56.59 -2.95
CA ILE A 102 -2.15 55.56 -3.83
C ILE A 102 -1.16 54.67 -3.07
N SER A 103 -0.46 55.20 -2.05
CA SER A 103 0.40 54.40 -1.19
C SER A 103 -0.38 53.38 -0.35
N GLU A 104 -1.57 53.76 0.14
CA GLU A 104 -2.47 52.81 0.87
C GLU A 104 -2.99 51.75 -0.07
N GLU A 105 -3.38 52.05 -1.30
CA GLU A 105 -3.78 51.08 -2.31
C GLU A 105 -2.62 50.13 -2.66
N MET A 106 -1.41 50.65 -2.84
CA MET A 106 -0.21 49.86 -3.10
C MET A 106 0.08 48.89 -1.96
N ILE A 107 0.03 49.36 -0.70
CA ILE A 107 0.23 48.51 0.48
C ILE A 107 -0.85 47.40 0.56
N SER A 108 -2.10 47.75 0.28
CA SER A 108 -3.21 46.81 0.22
C SER A 108 -2.99 45.75 -0.85
N TYR A 109 -2.56 46.14 -2.05
CA TYR A 109 -2.23 45.23 -3.14
C TYR A 109 -1.08 44.29 -2.77
N ILE A 110 0.04 44.81 -2.23
CA ILE A 110 1.19 44.01 -1.80
C ILE A 110 0.78 42.97 -0.73
N ASN A 111 0.02 43.42 0.26
CA ASN A 111 -0.47 42.51 1.31
C ASN A 111 -1.38 41.41 0.75
N SER A 112 -2.25 41.73 -0.19
CA SER A 112 -3.10 40.74 -0.87
C SER A 112 -2.27 39.72 -1.66
N ARG A 113 -1.24 40.20 -2.39
CA ARG A 113 -0.35 39.34 -3.20
C ARG A 113 0.49 38.43 -2.33
N LEU A 114 1.06 38.95 -1.23
CA LEU A 114 1.82 38.16 -0.27
C LEU A 114 0.90 37.16 0.48
N GLY A 115 -0.32 37.56 0.80
CA GLY A 115 -1.32 36.68 1.37
C GLY A 115 -1.65 35.52 0.43
N GLY A 116 -1.92 35.81 -0.83
CA GLY A 116 -2.16 34.80 -1.86
C GLY A 116 -0.99 33.83 -2.01
N LEU A 117 0.25 34.33 -2.06
CA LEU A 117 1.45 33.49 -2.10
C LEU A 117 1.57 32.59 -0.85
N SER A 118 1.28 33.13 0.33
CA SER A 118 1.29 32.38 1.58
C SER A 118 0.29 31.23 1.56
N ASP A 119 -0.93 31.49 1.08
CA ASP A 119 -1.99 30.47 0.98
C ASP A 119 -1.62 29.38 -0.04
N GLU A 120 -1.07 29.78 -1.19
CA GLU A 120 -0.60 28.88 -2.22
C GLU A 120 0.55 27.99 -1.74
N ILE A 121 1.55 28.57 -1.08
CA ILE A 121 2.66 27.84 -0.46
C ILE A 121 2.14 26.84 0.56
N THR A 122 1.26 27.29 1.47
CA THR A 122 0.71 26.45 2.53
C THR A 122 -0.10 25.29 1.95
N GLY A 123 -0.88 25.54 0.88
CA GLY A 123 -1.68 24.52 0.21
C GLY A 123 -0.84 23.47 -0.54
N ASN A 124 0.32 23.84 -1.07
CA ASN A 124 1.14 22.96 -1.90
C ASN A 124 2.34 22.32 -1.16
N ILE A 125 2.78 22.92 -0.04
CA ILE A 125 3.93 22.43 0.73
C ILE A 125 3.62 21.10 1.43
N PHE A 126 2.37 20.92 1.85
CA PHE A 126 1.96 19.69 2.52
C PHE A 126 1.41 18.70 1.51
N ARG A 127 1.87 17.46 1.63
CA ARG A 127 1.38 16.33 0.85
C ARG A 127 0.68 15.34 1.77
N ASP A 128 -0.54 14.95 1.42
CA ASP A 128 -1.18 13.79 2.00
C ASP A 128 -0.48 12.52 1.50
N ASN A 129 0.41 11.96 2.32
CA ASN A 129 1.17 10.77 1.96
C ASN A 129 0.31 9.52 1.88
N ASP A 130 -0.85 9.50 2.55
CA ASP A 130 -1.80 8.40 2.45
C ASP A 130 -2.49 8.40 1.09
N ALA A 131 -2.92 9.59 0.63
CA ALA A 131 -3.49 9.75 -0.71
C ALA A 131 -2.46 9.41 -1.80
N TYR A 132 -1.22 9.89 -1.67
CA TYR A 132 -0.16 9.59 -2.62
C TYR A 132 0.15 8.08 -2.69
N PHE A 133 0.20 7.40 -1.55
CA PHE A 133 0.39 5.94 -1.53
C PHE A 133 -0.84 5.20 -2.08
N ALA A 134 -2.05 5.67 -1.82
CA ALA A 134 -3.26 5.12 -2.40
C ALA A 134 -3.26 5.21 -3.93
N ASP A 135 -2.79 6.32 -4.50
CA ASP A 135 -2.63 6.49 -5.94
C ASP A 135 -1.54 5.58 -6.52
N ALA A 136 -0.42 5.39 -5.81
CA ALA A 136 0.62 4.43 -6.21
C ALA A 136 0.10 2.98 -6.20
N ILE A 137 -0.72 2.60 -5.21
CA ILE A 137 -1.42 1.31 -5.16
C ILE A 137 -2.34 1.14 -6.37
N ALA A 138 -3.14 2.15 -6.70
CA ALA A 138 -4.03 2.11 -7.86
C ALA A 138 -3.25 2.04 -9.19
N PHE A 139 -2.13 2.74 -9.31
CA PHE A 139 -1.24 2.68 -10.47
C PHE A 139 -0.60 1.29 -10.64
N PHE A 140 -0.18 0.66 -9.55
CA PHE A 140 0.38 -0.69 -9.58
C PHE A 140 -0.68 -1.74 -9.95
N ALA A 141 -1.91 -1.54 -9.59
CA ALA A 141 -3.13 -2.32 -9.80
C ALA A 141 -3.22 -3.59 -8.92
N HIS A 142 -2.29 -4.54 -9.02
CA HIS A 142 -2.37 -5.82 -8.28
C HIS A 142 -1.57 -5.78 -6.98
N THR A 143 -2.01 -4.95 -6.06
CA THR A 143 -1.42 -4.82 -4.72
C THR A 143 -2.29 -5.54 -3.69
N TYR A 144 -1.65 -6.21 -2.72
CA TYR A 144 -2.29 -6.95 -1.65
C TYR A 144 -1.74 -6.48 -0.29
N LEU A 145 -2.64 -6.09 0.62
CA LEU A 145 -2.31 -5.60 1.94
C LEU A 145 -2.74 -6.59 3.03
N THR A 146 -2.18 -6.41 4.22
CA THR A 146 -2.53 -7.21 5.40
C THR A 146 -3.90 -6.85 5.94
N ILE A 147 -4.58 -7.87 6.48
CA ILE A 147 -5.71 -7.75 7.40
C ILE A 147 -5.26 -8.31 8.75
N ASN A 148 -5.21 -7.48 9.77
CA ASN A 148 -4.95 -7.97 11.13
C ASN A 148 -6.17 -8.74 11.62
N THR A 149 -5.92 -9.84 12.35
CA THR A 149 -6.96 -10.76 12.84
C THR A 149 -7.60 -10.32 14.16
N GLU A 150 -7.18 -9.19 14.69
CA GLU A 150 -7.75 -8.59 15.88
C GLU A 150 -8.30 -7.19 15.55
N ARG A 151 -9.42 -6.82 16.18
CA ARG A 151 -9.91 -5.45 16.08
C ARG A 151 -9.06 -4.56 16.97
N ILE A 152 -8.20 -3.73 16.35
CA ILE A 152 -7.25 -2.85 17.02
C ILE A 152 -7.88 -1.45 17.23
N ASN A 153 -8.66 -0.99 16.24
CA ASN A 153 -9.30 0.33 16.24
C ASN A 153 -10.81 0.22 16.11
N GLU A 154 -11.52 1.08 16.84
CA GLU A 154 -12.98 1.18 16.80
C GLU A 154 -13.47 2.56 16.35
N ASN A 155 -12.58 3.37 15.75
CA ASN A 155 -12.97 4.65 15.18
C ASN A 155 -13.84 4.48 13.94
N GLU A 156 -14.53 5.52 13.53
CA GLU A 156 -15.49 5.49 12.41
C GLU A 156 -14.82 5.03 11.09
N ASP A 157 -13.58 5.44 10.82
CA ASP A 157 -12.87 5.07 9.60
C ASP A 157 -12.43 3.61 9.60
N ALA A 158 -12.04 3.06 10.74
CA ALA A 158 -11.76 1.63 10.90
C ALA A 158 -13.01 0.78 10.66
N VAL A 159 -14.16 1.20 11.19
CA VAL A 159 -15.45 0.52 10.96
C VAL A 159 -15.83 0.57 9.47
N LYS A 160 -15.66 1.70 8.80
CA LYS A 160 -15.90 1.83 7.35
C LYS A 160 -14.95 0.95 6.53
N ALA A 161 -13.67 0.87 6.93
CA ALA A 161 -12.69 0.02 6.26
C ALA A 161 -13.03 -1.46 6.42
N GLU A 162 -13.41 -1.90 7.62
CA GLU A 162 -13.88 -3.26 7.87
C GLU A 162 -15.12 -3.60 7.04
N GLN A 163 -16.13 -2.73 7.02
CA GLN A 163 -17.32 -2.93 6.22
C GLN A 163 -16.99 -3.02 4.72
N TRP A 164 -16.11 -2.14 4.24
CA TRP A 164 -15.71 -2.16 2.84
C TRP A 164 -15.02 -3.49 2.45
N VAL A 165 -14.13 -4.00 3.32
CA VAL A 165 -13.47 -5.30 3.13
C VAL A 165 -14.49 -6.43 3.06
N ARG A 166 -15.48 -6.45 3.94
CA ARG A 166 -16.56 -7.45 3.94
C ARG A 166 -17.32 -7.47 2.62
N ASP A 167 -17.64 -6.28 2.12
CA ASP A 167 -18.48 -6.14 0.92
C ASP A 167 -17.72 -6.40 -0.38
N ASN A 168 -16.37 -6.25 -0.39
CA ASN A 168 -15.61 -6.23 -1.63
C ASN A 168 -14.47 -7.26 -1.70
N LEU A 169 -13.85 -7.65 -0.59
CA LEU A 169 -12.63 -8.47 -0.61
C LEU A 169 -12.79 -9.87 0.00
N LEU A 170 -13.84 -10.12 0.79
CA LEU A 170 -14.06 -11.43 1.36
C LEU A 170 -14.70 -12.40 0.35
N PHE A 171 -14.31 -13.66 0.46
CA PHE A 171 -14.80 -14.71 -0.41
C PHE A 171 -16.13 -15.29 0.11
N SER A 172 -17.21 -15.10 -0.64
CA SER A 172 -18.53 -15.69 -0.34
C SER A 172 -18.80 -16.98 -1.12
N ASN A 173 -17.97 -17.29 -2.14
CA ASN A 173 -18.09 -18.47 -2.99
C ASN A 173 -17.39 -19.71 -2.40
N VAL A 174 -17.28 -19.79 -1.08
CA VAL A 174 -16.69 -20.93 -0.34
C VAL A 174 -17.80 -21.83 0.19
N VAL A 175 -17.72 -23.11 -0.14
CA VAL A 175 -18.60 -24.16 0.42
C VAL A 175 -17.79 -24.98 1.41
N ASP A 176 -18.11 -24.85 2.68
CA ASP A 176 -17.47 -25.61 3.76
C ASP A 176 -18.53 -26.41 4.53
N PRO A 177 -18.76 -27.68 4.18
CA PRO A 177 -19.70 -28.54 4.88
C PRO A 177 -19.36 -28.78 6.36
N HIS A 178 -18.09 -28.66 6.75
CA HIS A 178 -17.65 -28.86 8.13
C HIS A 178 -18.07 -27.72 9.05
N ARG A 179 -18.32 -26.52 8.51
CA ARG A 179 -18.80 -25.38 9.26
C ARG A 179 -20.10 -25.64 10.03
N LEU A 180 -21.00 -26.45 9.46
CA LEU A 180 -22.27 -26.82 10.11
C LEU A 180 -22.06 -27.75 11.31
N ILE A 181 -20.96 -28.52 11.31
CA ILE A 181 -20.62 -29.45 12.39
C ILE A 181 -19.84 -28.71 13.48
N ASP A 182 -18.97 -27.77 13.09
CA ASP A 182 -18.13 -26.99 14.02
C ASP A 182 -18.95 -25.93 14.78
N ALA A 183 -20.06 -25.43 14.22
CA ALA A 183 -20.97 -24.50 14.90
C ALA A 183 -21.63 -25.11 16.17
N GLU A 184 -21.70 -26.44 16.25
CA GLU A 184 -22.19 -27.15 17.44
C GLU A 184 -21.07 -27.49 18.45
N ASN A 185 -19.80 -27.28 18.07
CA ASN A 185 -18.65 -27.64 18.90
C ASN A 185 -18.00 -26.36 19.51
N GLU A 186 -18.41 -26.03 20.72
CA GLU A 186 -17.96 -24.84 21.47
C GLU A 186 -16.43 -24.77 21.65
N LYS A 187 -15.71 -25.87 21.49
CA LYS A 187 -14.26 -25.98 21.62
C LYS A 187 -13.50 -25.47 20.39
N THR A 188 -14.05 -25.68 19.20
CA THR A 188 -13.49 -25.24 17.92
C THR A 188 -13.72 -23.75 17.71
N ARG A 189 -14.79 -23.22 18.32
CA ARG A 189 -15.14 -21.79 18.29
C ARG A 189 -14.16 -20.91 19.09
N LYS A 190 -13.49 -21.49 20.12
CA LYS A 190 -12.50 -20.77 20.95
C LYS A 190 -11.14 -20.57 20.29
N ASP A 191 -10.85 -21.30 19.20
CA ASP A 191 -9.60 -21.18 18.45
C ASP A 191 -9.72 -20.31 17.18
N SER A 192 -10.86 -19.63 16.98
CA SER A 192 -11.03 -18.69 15.86
C SER A 192 -10.10 -17.50 16.05
N GLN A 193 -9.15 -17.34 15.12
CA GLN A 193 -8.22 -16.21 15.10
C GLN A 193 -8.92 -14.86 14.95
N PHE A 194 -10.22 -14.85 14.58
CA PHE A 194 -11.02 -13.66 14.32
C PHE A 194 -12.15 -13.40 15.35
N GLU A 195 -12.08 -13.99 16.53
CA GLU A 195 -13.12 -13.81 17.56
C GLU A 195 -13.36 -12.32 17.90
N LYS A 196 -12.33 -11.47 17.71
CA LYS A 196 -12.38 -10.04 18.03
C LYS A 196 -12.63 -9.11 16.85
N GLY A 197 -12.88 -9.66 15.65
CA GLY A 197 -13.05 -8.90 14.41
C GLY A 197 -11.79 -8.83 13.58
N ILE A 198 -11.78 -7.93 12.60
CA ILE A 198 -10.66 -7.72 11.70
C ILE A 198 -10.25 -6.25 11.70
N SER A 199 -8.98 -5.96 11.46
CA SER A 199 -8.47 -4.61 11.23
C SER A 199 -7.71 -4.59 9.91
N PRO A 200 -8.34 -4.13 8.82
CA PRO A 200 -7.67 -3.89 7.55
C PRO A 200 -6.83 -2.59 7.61
N ALA A 201 -6.09 -2.33 6.55
CA ALA A 201 -5.47 -1.03 6.34
C ALA A 201 -6.53 0.09 6.34
N ILE A 202 -6.09 1.34 6.56
CA ILE A 202 -6.98 2.51 6.52
C ILE A 202 -7.79 2.57 5.23
N LEU A 203 -8.98 3.19 5.31
CA LEU A 203 -9.96 3.16 4.23
C LEU A 203 -9.40 3.65 2.88
N SER A 204 -8.62 4.74 2.87
CA SER A 204 -8.03 5.30 1.65
C SER A 204 -7.12 4.31 0.90
N LEU A 205 -6.40 3.45 1.62
CA LEU A 205 -5.52 2.45 1.03
C LEU A 205 -6.27 1.18 0.64
N ILE A 206 -7.10 0.65 1.55
CA ILE A 206 -7.77 -0.63 1.32
C ILE A 206 -8.76 -0.59 0.16
N GLN A 207 -9.30 0.57 -0.16
CA GLN A 207 -10.17 0.78 -1.33
C GLN A 207 -9.44 0.71 -2.67
N ARG A 208 -8.13 0.74 -2.69
CA ARG A 208 -7.30 0.76 -3.91
C ARG A 208 -6.62 -0.55 -4.22
N VAL A 209 -6.66 -1.53 -3.31
CA VAL A 209 -5.98 -2.81 -3.49
C VAL A 209 -6.79 -3.79 -4.34
N ALA A 210 -6.09 -4.72 -4.97
CA ALA A 210 -6.70 -5.86 -5.66
C ALA A 210 -7.22 -6.92 -4.68
N GLY A 211 -6.64 -7.00 -3.48
CA GLY A 211 -7.03 -7.92 -2.45
C GLY A 211 -6.31 -7.68 -1.14
N ALA A 212 -6.73 -8.41 -0.12
CA ALA A 212 -6.09 -8.37 1.19
C ALA A 212 -6.19 -9.75 1.88
N GLY A 213 -5.33 -9.97 2.87
CA GLY A 213 -5.34 -11.23 3.57
C GLY A 213 -4.63 -11.17 4.92
N PHE A 214 -4.86 -12.18 5.75
CA PHE A 214 -4.20 -12.27 7.05
C PHE A 214 -2.78 -12.82 6.92
N PRO A 215 -1.78 -12.24 7.63
CA PRO A 215 -0.39 -12.67 7.55
C PRO A 215 -0.07 -13.84 8.50
N ASN A 216 -0.98 -14.19 9.41
CA ASN A 216 -0.75 -15.12 10.49
C ASN A 216 -0.37 -16.52 10.00
N VAL A 217 0.62 -17.12 10.64
CA VAL A 217 1.03 -18.51 10.43
C VAL A 217 0.90 -19.27 11.74
N TYR A 218 0.57 -20.55 11.63
CA TYR A 218 0.51 -21.43 12.78
C TYR A 218 1.92 -21.85 13.22
N ILE A 219 2.14 -21.87 14.53
CA ILE A 219 3.39 -22.34 15.12
C ILE A 219 3.07 -23.66 15.82
N ASP A 220 3.68 -24.77 15.37
CA ASP A 220 3.55 -26.06 15.98
C ASP A 220 4.13 -26.05 17.43
N GLU A 221 3.77 -27.03 18.26
CA GLU A 221 4.18 -27.11 19.68
C GLU A 221 5.71 -27.09 19.88
N ASP A 222 6.47 -27.53 18.88
CA ASP A 222 7.93 -27.51 18.88
C ASP A 222 8.54 -26.18 18.37
N GLY A 223 7.72 -25.16 18.15
CA GLY A 223 8.14 -23.84 17.69
C GLY A 223 8.39 -23.74 16.19
N VAL A 224 8.15 -24.79 15.40
CA VAL A 224 8.39 -24.77 13.96
C VAL A 224 7.10 -24.44 13.20
N ARG A 225 7.22 -23.59 12.20
CA ARG A 225 6.11 -23.20 11.31
C ARG A 225 6.03 -24.17 10.13
N ARG A 226 5.13 -25.13 10.20
CA ARG A 226 4.95 -26.14 9.15
C ARG A 226 3.62 -26.04 8.43
N ARG A 227 2.66 -25.38 9.04
CA ARG A 227 1.29 -25.36 8.59
C ARG A 227 0.78 -23.93 8.46
N ILE A 228 -0.10 -23.74 7.47
CA ILE A 228 -0.71 -22.44 7.22
C ILE A 228 -2.19 -22.63 6.88
N PRO A 229 -3.11 -21.95 7.56
CA PRO A 229 -4.49 -21.90 7.14
C PRO A 229 -4.57 -21.08 5.84
N LEU A 230 -5.30 -21.56 4.83
CA LEU A 230 -5.45 -20.84 3.55
C LEU A 230 -6.65 -19.91 3.56
N LEU A 231 -7.72 -20.29 4.24
CA LEU A 231 -8.96 -19.57 4.37
C LEU A 231 -9.44 -19.64 5.81
N VAL A 232 -9.89 -18.55 6.36
CA VAL A 232 -10.52 -18.49 7.69
C VAL A 232 -11.87 -17.80 7.57
N GLU A 233 -12.87 -18.39 8.18
CA GLU A 233 -14.23 -17.84 8.19
C GLU A 233 -14.34 -16.62 9.10
N HIS A 234 -15.03 -15.61 8.63
CA HIS A 234 -15.38 -14.40 9.37
C HIS A 234 -16.77 -13.93 8.98
N GLU A 235 -17.72 -14.01 9.92
CA GLU A 235 -19.10 -13.54 9.76
C GLU A 235 -19.83 -13.99 8.48
N GLY A 236 -19.59 -15.23 8.08
CA GLY A 236 -20.30 -15.82 6.93
C GLY A 236 -19.55 -15.76 5.61
N ALA A 237 -18.42 -15.08 5.54
CA ALA A 237 -17.51 -15.03 4.41
C ALA A 237 -16.12 -15.51 4.84
N TYR A 238 -15.17 -15.58 3.92
CA TYR A 238 -13.84 -16.10 4.18
C TYR A 238 -12.76 -15.09 3.85
N VAL A 239 -11.82 -14.90 4.75
CA VAL A 239 -10.58 -14.15 4.54
C VAL A 239 -9.52 -15.13 4.05
N ALA A 240 -8.83 -14.79 2.97
CA ALA A 240 -7.69 -15.56 2.51
C ALA A 240 -6.42 -15.23 3.30
N GLN A 241 -5.53 -16.20 3.40
CA GLN A 241 -4.17 -15.92 3.85
C GLN A 241 -3.45 -14.98 2.85
N LEU A 242 -2.62 -14.07 3.34
CA LEU A 242 -2.04 -12.97 2.56
C LEU A 242 -1.36 -13.42 1.26
N VAL A 243 -0.58 -14.50 1.28
CA VAL A 243 0.07 -15.03 0.07
C VAL A 243 -0.87 -15.88 -0.79
N PHE A 244 -2.01 -16.32 -0.25
CA PHE A 244 -3.01 -17.07 -1.00
C PHE A 244 -3.99 -16.16 -1.76
N ALA A 245 -4.22 -14.95 -1.29
CA ALA A 245 -5.08 -13.96 -1.95
C ALA A 245 -4.67 -13.67 -3.41
N PRO A 246 -3.39 -13.35 -3.74
CA PRO A 246 -2.98 -13.18 -5.13
C PRO A 246 -3.11 -14.46 -5.96
N ILE A 247 -2.90 -15.64 -5.36
CA ILE A 247 -3.06 -16.91 -6.06
C ILE A 247 -4.52 -17.13 -6.46
N LEU A 248 -5.46 -16.84 -5.57
CA LEU A 248 -6.88 -16.92 -5.88
C LEU A 248 -7.29 -15.92 -6.97
N HIS A 249 -6.73 -14.72 -6.96
CA HIS A 249 -6.97 -13.72 -8.00
C HIS A 249 -6.45 -14.19 -9.37
N ILE A 250 -5.24 -14.78 -9.41
CA ILE A 250 -4.65 -15.29 -10.67
C ILE A 250 -5.40 -16.52 -11.19
N LEU A 251 -5.80 -17.42 -10.30
CA LEU A 251 -6.45 -18.67 -10.67
C LEU A 251 -7.96 -18.51 -10.92
N ASP A 252 -8.56 -17.46 -10.43
CA ASP A 252 -9.97 -17.07 -10.61
C ASP A 252 -10.93 -18.29 -10.52
N PRO A 253 -10.98 -19.01 -9.39
CA PRO A 253 -11.85 -20.16 -9.25
C PRO A 253 -13.32 -19.73 -9.18
N GLU A 254 -14.20 -20.46 -9.89
CA GLU A 254 -15.63 -20.23 -9.84
C GLU A 254 -16.18 -20.45 -8.43
N ARG A 255 -15.67 -21.47 -7.75
CA ARG A 255 -16.06 -21.83 -6.40
C ARG A 255 -14.92 -22.53 -5.65
N MET A 256 -14.87 -22.35 -4.34
CA MET A 256 -13.97 -23.07 -3.44
C MET A 256 -14.77 -24.05 -2.59
N VAL A 257 -14.37 -25.32 -2.57
CA VAL A 257 -15.07 -26.34 -1.81
C VAL A 257 -14.10 -27.02 -0.84
N ARG A 258 -14.34 -26.84 0.45
CA ARG A 258 -13.64 -27.60 1.49
C ARG A 258 -14.34 -28.95 1.69
N LYS A 259 -13.65 -30.03 1.43
CA LYS A 259 -14.19 -31.38 1.59
C LYS A 259 -13.13 -32.32 2.15
N ASP A 260 -13.43 -32.92 3.28
CA ASP A 260 -12.48 -33.79 4.00
C ASP A 260 -11.15 -33.06 4.24
N TYR A 261 -10.05 -33.62 3.81
CA TYR A 261 -8.69 -33.05 3.92
C TYR A 261 -8.25 -32.34 2.64
N ARG A 262 -9.15 -31.59 2.00
CA ARG A 262 -8.88 -30.92 0.71
C ARG A 262 -9.60 -29.60 0.61
N LEU A 263 -8.94 -28.67 -0.05
CA LEU A 263 -9.58 -27.49 -0.65
C LEU A 263 -9.58 -27.68 -2.17
N ILE A 264 -10.74 -27.66 -2.78
CA ILE A 264 -10.92 -27.80 -4.23
C ILE A 264 -11.25 -26.40 -4.77
N LEU A 265 -10.43 -25.92 -5.68
CA LEU A 265 -10.69 -24.71 -6.48
C LEU A 265 -11.37 -25.21 -7.75
N GLU A 266 -12.69 -25.11 -7.81
CA GLU A 266 -13.47 -25.58 -8.96
C GLU A 266 -13.37 -24.61 -10.12
N ASN A 267 -13.20 -25.16 -11.33
CA ASN A 267 -13.11 -24.41 -12.58
C ASN A 267 -12.08 -23.26 -12.53
N ALA A 268 -10.93 -23.49 -11.91
CA ALA A 268 -9.83 -22.54 -11.80
C ALA A 268 -8.97 -22.53 -13.06
N LEU A 269 -8.36 -21.39 -13.37
CA LEU A 269 -7.36 -21.29 -14.45
C LEU A 269 -6.17 -22.22 -14.19
N ASP A 270 -5.57 -22.76 -15.25
CA ASP A 270 -4.42 -23.65 -15.13
C ASP A 270 -3.20 -22.87 -14.57
N PRO A 271 -2.67 -23.26 -13.39
CA PRO A 271 -1.53 -22.56 -12.78
C PRO A 271 -0.23 -22.65 -13.61
N ALA A 272 -0.15 -23.55 -14.58
CA ALA A 272 1.01 -23.65 -15.47
C ALA A 272 1.00 -22.58 -16.57
N ASP A 273 -0.19 -22.19 -17.02
CA ASP A 273 -0.40 -21.14 -18.01
C ASP A 273 -1.80 -20.51 -17.83
N PRO A 274 -1.95 -19.58 -16.89
CA PRO A 274 -3.24 -18.93 -16.66
C PRO A 274 -3.73 -18.12 -17.87
N ALA A 275 -2.81 -17.63 -18.70
CA ALA A 275 -3.13 -16.85 -19.90
C ALA A 275 -3.77 -17.69 -21.02
N SER A 276 -3.61 -19.02 -21.00
CA SER A 276 -4.25 -19.92 -21.96
C SER A 276 -5.77 -19.96 -21.86
N GLY A 277 -6.34 -19.52 -20.73
CA GLY A 277 -7.77 -19.61 -20.44
C GLY A 277 -8.27 -21.04 -20.16
N VAL A 278 -7.39 -22.04 -20.16
CA VAL A 278 -7.75 -23.42 -19.80
C VAL A 278 -8.11 -23.47 -18.34
N ARG A 279 -9.26 -24.12 -18.03
CA ARG A 279 -9.75 -24.24 -16.65
C ARG A 279 -9.87 -25.69 -16.24
N ARG A 280 -9.62 -25.96 -14.96
CA ARG A 280 -9.75 -27.27 -14.33
C ARG A 280 -9.93 -27.15 -12.84
N ASP A 281 -10.38 -28.24 -12.23
CA ASP A 281 -10.39 -28.33 -10.77
C ASP A 281 -8.97 -28.54 -10.25
N LEU A 282 -8.60 -27.73 -9.25
CA LEU A 282 -7.33 -27.85 -8.54
C LEU A 282 -7.58 -28.33 -7.14
N VAL A 283 -6.85 -29.35 -6.73
CA VAL A 283 -6.99 -29.97 -5.40
C VAL A 283 -5.78 -29.63 -4.54
N ILE A 284 -6.01 -28.93 -3.44
CA ILE A 284 -5.00 -28.57 -2.45
C ILE A 284 -5.20 -29.49 -1.24
N PRO A 285 -4.21 -30.31 -0.87
CA PRO A 285 -4.30 -31.16 0.30
C PRO A 285 -4.22 -30.34 1.59
N LEU A 286 -5.05 -30.68 2.56
CA LEU A 286 -5.08 -30.06 3.89
C LEU A 286 -4.89 -31.14 4.96
N ASP A 287 -4.51 -30.74 6.16
CA ASP A 287 -4.54 -31.59 7.35
C ASP A 287 -5.95 -31.67 7.97
N GLU A 288 -6.06 -32.34 9.11
CA GLU A 288 -7.32 -32.51 9.85
C GLU A 288 -7.91 -31.20 10.38
N ASP A 289 -7.05 -30.20 10.59
CA ASP A 289 -7.45 -28.86 11.02
C ASP A 289 -7.73 -27.90 9.82
N GLY A 290 -7.62 -28.40 8.60
CA GLY A 290 -7.84 -27.62 7.39
C GLY A 290 -6.68 -26.70 6.99
N ARG A 291 -5.45 -27.04 7.40
CA ARG A 291 -4.23 -26.28 7.13
C ARG A 291 -3.41 -26.95 6.04
N LEU A 292 -2.77 -26.13 5.20
CA LEU A 292 -1.79 -26.61 4.22
C LEU A 292 -0.45 -26.90 4.91
N LEU A 293 0.13 -28.06 4.65
CA LEU A 293 1.50 -28.37 5.04
C LEU A 293 2.47 -27.67 4.09
N ILE A 294 3.32 -26.78 4.64
CA ILE A 294 4.31 -26.05 3.87
C ILE A 294 5.44 -26.99 3.45
N ASN A 295 5.69 -27.08 2.16
CA ASN A 295 6.83 -27.83 1.64
C ASN A 295 8.09 -26.93 1.65
N TRP A 296 8.74 -26.85 2.81
CA TRP A 296 9.95 -26.06 2.97
C TRP A 296 11.06 -26.52 2.04
N LEU A 297 11.63 -25.56 1.31
CA LEU A 297 12.75 -25.82 0.43
C LEU A 297 14.00 -26.18 1.24
N LYS A 298 14.82 -27.09 0.70
CA LYS A 298 16.07 -27.53 1.36
C LYS A 298 17.21 -26.50 1.25
N LYS A 299 17.09 -25.57 0.32
CA LYS A 299 18.07 -24.49 0.14
C LYS A 299 17.88 -23.39 1.18
N LYS A 300 18.92 -22.63 1.44
CA LYS A 300 18.82 -21.40 2.24
C LYS A 300 17.85 -20.44 1.60
N PHE A 301 17.09 -19.70 2.42
CA PHE A 301 16.10 -18.72 1.97
C PHE A 301 16.74 -17.62 1.13
N SER A 302 17.82 -17.04 1.62
CA SER A 302 18.68 -16.11 0.87
C SER A 302 20.14 -16.32 1.26
N VAL A 303 21.06 -16.02 0.36
CA VAL A 303 22.50 -16.06 0.60
C VAL A 303 23.02 -14.64 0.40
N LYS A 304 23.47 -13.99 1.48
CA LYS A 304 23.86 -12.58 1.50
C LYS A 304 24.96 -12.25 0.47
N ASP A 305 25.92 -13.17 0.29
CA ASP A 305 27.07 -12.98 -0.61
C ASP A 305 26.86 -13.57 -2.02
N ASN A 306 25.79 -14.33 -2.23
CA ASN A 306 25.43 -14.90 -3.51
C ASN A 306 23.90 -15.10 -3.62
N PRO A 307 23.14 -14.06 -4.00
CA PRO A 307 21.68 -14.11 -4.08
C PRO A 307 21.15 -15.22 -4.99
N GLU A 308 21.91 -15.67 -5.99
CA GLU A 308 21.53 -16.75 -6.91
C GLU A 308 21.54 -18.15 -6.26
N GLU A 309 22.25 -18.31 -5.15
CA GLU A 309 22.24 -19.58 -4.39
C GLU A 309 21.06 -19.72 -3.45
N GLY A 310 20.28 -18.65 -3.23
CA GLY A 310 19.04 -18.66 -2.46
C GLY A 310 17.90 -19.40 -3.14
N SER A 311 16.85 -19.68 -2.37
CA SER A 311 15.61 -20.27 -2.89
C SER A 311 14.77 -19.27 -3.68
N PHE A 312 14.94 -17.98 -3.40
CA PHE A 312 14.26 -16.87 -4.06
C PHE A 312 15.27 -15.78 -4.38
N LYS A 313 15.01 -15.06 -5.46
CA LYS A 313 15.71 -13.81 -5.74
C LYS A 313 15.34 -12.79 -4.66
N SER A 314 16.32 -12.06 -4.18
CA SER A 314 16.08 -11.01 -3.18
C SER A 314 16.92 -9.79 -3.48
N ILE A 315 16.32 -8.61 -3.28
CA ILE A 315 17.01 -7.31 -3.38
C ILE A 315 16.74 -6.49 -2.12
N SER A 316 17.65 -5.59 -1.81
CA SER A 316 17.38 -4.50 -0.87
C SER A 316 16.37 -3.54 -1.49
N VAL A 317 15.41 -3.07 -0.70
CA VAL A 317 14.47 -2.04 -1.14
C VAL A 317 15.21 -0.74 -1.53
N PHE A 318 16.40 -0.49 -0.97
CA PHE A 318 17.25 0.62 -1.34
C PHE A 318 17.66 0.59 -2.81
N ALA A 319 17.86 -0.59 -3.41
CA ALA A 319 18.17 -0.73 -4.82
C ALA A 319 17.07 -0.18 -5.74
N LEU A 320 15.81 -0.27 -5.32
CA LEU A 320 14.67 0.36 -6.02
C LEU A 320 14.59 1.85 -5.72
N TYR A 321 14.82 2.25 -4.46
CA TYR A 321 14.74 3.65 -4.04
C TYR A 321 15.82 4.54 -4.68
N ALA A 322 17.05 4.04 -4.82
CA ALA A 322 18.19 4.75 -5.38
C ALA A 322 18.27 4.75 -6.91
N CYS A 323 17.42 4.01 -7.61
CA CYS A 323 17.38 4.02 -9.07
C CYS A 323 16.71 5.30 -9.58
N ASP A 324 17.50 6.24 -10.09
CA ASP A 324 16.99 7.44 -10.77
C ASP A 324 16.58 7.15 -12.22
N ASP A 325 17.15 6.09 -12.86
CA ASP A 325 16.79 5.62 -14.21
C ASP A 325 16.79 4.10 -14.29
N ILE A 326 15.66 3.51 -14.66
CA ILE A 326 15.49 2.05 -14.80
C ILE A 326 16.12 1.51 -16.09
N GLU A 327 16.44 2.38 -17.07
CA GLU A 327 17.05 1.98 -18.35
C GLU A 327 18.54 1.57 -18.25
N GLU A 328 19.22 1.81 -17.13
CA GLU A 328 20.66 1.51 -16.97
C GLU A 328 20.98 0.22 -16.20
N LYS A 329 20.01 -0.59 -15.81
CA LYS A 329 20.23 -1.86 -15.10
C LYS A 329 19.32 -2.96 -15.60
#